data_55156f6663a9baa0c48fba9dd6f3e716
#
_entry.id   55156f6663a9baa0c48fba9dd6f3e716
#
_cell.length_a   1.000
_cell.length_b   1.000
_cell.length_c   1.000
_cell.angle_alpha   90.00
_cell.angle_beta   90.00
_cell.angle_gamma   90.00
#
_symmetry.space_group_name_H-M   'P 1'
#
loop_
_entity.id
_entity.type
_entity.pdbx_description
1 polymer ?
#
loop_
_entity_poly.entity_id
_entity_poly.type
_entity_poly.pdbx_seq_one_letter_code
_entity_poly.pdbx_strand_id
1 'polypeptide(L)'
;MTALAPHLAAFLREHLPHERKASPHTCATYAYSFQLLVCFAARRLNVKPCQLEIEQLDAPLVVDFLRYIESERRNSPRTRNVRLAAVNSFFRFLEYRLPSCLDQSRRIHAIPMKKTDEALIGYLTREEIQALLNAPDPRTESGVRDRAMLHLAFAAGLRVSELISLRLDHLDRQACSSIHVMGKGRRERVLPLWKETAAALRAWLAIRPRNGCPELFPNAAGRAMTRSGFEHILAKHVVVAAKVQPSIARKHVTPHVLRHYAEFRIMPSDLRIVSTGDALIQADSA
;
A
#
# COMPACT_ATOMS: atom_id res chain seq x y z
N MET A 1 -16.77 -33.33 -13.54
CA MET A 1 -15.50 -33.04 -12.88
C MET A 1 -14.71 -32.08 -13.76
N THR A 2 -14.38 -30.93 -13.23
CA THR A 2 -13.85 -29.79 -14.00
C THR A 2 -12.42 -29.48 -13.56
N ALA A 3 -11.44 -29.61 -14.46
CA ALA A 3 -10.04 -29.35 -14.13
C ALA A 3 -9.83 -27.91 -13.64
N LEU A 4 -9.16 -27.73 -12.49
CA LEU A 4 -8.89 -26.42 -11.89
C LEU A 4 -7.90 -25.59 -12.73
N ALA A 5 -6.82 -26.23 -13.22
CA ALA A 5 -5.68 -25.54 -13.79
C ALA A 5 -6.01 -24.60 -14.98
N PRO A 6 -6.84 -24.97 -15.98
CA PRO A 6 -7.20 -24.06 -17.09
C PRO A 6 -7.95 -22.82 -16.60
N HIS A 7 -8.91 -23.00 -15.70
CA HIS A 7 -9.71 -21.88 -15.16
C HIS A 7 -8.88 -20.93 -14.30
N LEU A 8 -7.96 -21.47 -13.49
CA LEU A 8 -7.05 -20.67 -12.68
C LEU A 8 -6.06 -19.88 -13.56
N ALA A 9 -5.58 -20.51 -14.63
CA ALA A 9 -4.71 -19.82 -15.60
C ALA A 9 -5.44 -18.67 -16.30
N ALA A 10 -6.68 -18.90 -16.78
CA ALA A 10 -7.52 -17.86 -17.39
C ALA A 10 -7.80 -16.71 -16.40
N PHE A 11 -8.12 -17.05 -15.14
CA PHE A 11 -8.34 -16.05 -14.11
C PHE A 11 -7.11 -15.17 -13.86
N LEU A 12 -5.93 -15.78 -13.66
CA LEU A 12 -4.71 -15.07 -13.28
C LEU A 12 -4.05 -14.30 -14.44
N ARG A 13 -4.11 -14.85 -15.67
CA ARG A 13 -3.38 -14.31 -16.82
C ARG A 13 -4.24 -13.43 -17.73
N GLU A 14 -5.55 -13.61 -17.73
CA GLU A 14 -6.47 -12.90 -18.62
C GLU A 14 -7.44 -12.02 -17.84
N HIS A 15 -8.27 -12.62 -16.97
CA HIS A 15 -9.32 -11.88 -16.25
C HIS A 15 -8.77 -10.79 -15.34
N LEU A 16 -7.80 -11.09 -14.47
CA LEU A 16 -7.26 -10.10 -13.54
C LEU A 16 -6.56 -8.94 -14.25
N PRO A 17 -5.58 -9.18 -15.16
CA PRO A 17 -4.84 -8.08 -15.77
C PRO A 17 -5.63 -7.33 -16.84
N HIS A 18 -6.40 -8.01 -17.67
CA HIS A 18 -7.04 -7.43 -18.84
C HIS A 18 -8.48 -6.99 -18.59
N GLU A 19 -9.33 -7.86 -18.07
CA GLU A 19 -10.75 -7.54 -17.85
C GLU A 19 -10.92 -6.66 -16.59
N ARG A 20 -10.26 -7.01 -15.46
CA ARG A 20 -10.32 -6.27 -14.20
C ARG A 20 -9.31 -5.13 -14.11
N LYS A 21 -8.34 -5.03 -15.03
CA LYS A 21 -7.24 -4.06 -15.00
C LYS A 21 -6.54 -4.00 -13.63
N ALA A 22 -6.41 -5.18 -12.97
CA ALA A 22 -5.79 -5.29 -11.67
C ALA A 22 -4.31 -4.89 -11.74
N SER A 23 -3.80 -4.29 -10.66
CA SER A 23 -2.38 -3.92 -10.61
C SER A 23 -1.49 -5.18 -10.63
N PRO A 24 -0.24 -5.10 -11.14
CA PRO A 24 0.71 -6.21 -11.09
C PRO A 24 0.89 -6.77 -9.66
N HIS A 25 0.87 -5.89 -8.66
CA HIS A 25 0.95 -6.29 -7.26
C HIS A 25 -0.28 -7.11 -6.81
N THR A 26 -1.47 -6.73 -7.25
CA THR A 26 -2.71 -7.49 -6.97
C THR A 26 -2.65 -8.87 -7.63
N CYS A 27 -2.23 -8.93 -8.90
CA CYS A 27 -2.06 -10.19 -9.63
C CYS A 27 -1.05 -11.11 -8.93
N ALA A 28 0.11 -10.59 -8.53
CA ALA A 28 1.12 -11.35 -7.79
C ALA A 28 0.60 -11.84 -6.42
N THR A 29 -0.14 -11.01 -5.69
CA THR A 29 -0.73 -11.38 -4.39
C THR A 29 -1.76 -12.50 -4.55
N TYR A 30 -2.57 -12.45 -5.59
CA TYR A 30 -3.57 -13.48 -5.87
C TYR A 30 -2.89 -14.77 -6.36
N ALA A 31 -1.92 -14.68 -7.27
CA ALA A 31 -1.15 -15.84 -7.73
C ALA A 31 -0.52 -16.57 -6.55
N TYR A 32 0.13 -15.85 -5.63
CA TYR A 32 0.70 -16.44 -4.41
C TYR A 32 -0.37 -17.06 -3.49
N SER A 33 -1.55 -16.44 -3.40
CA SER A 33 -2.67 -17.01 -2.63
C SER A 33 -3.10 -18.37 -3.18
N PHE A 34 -3.21 -18.48 -4.51
CA PHE A 34 -3.57 -19.74 -5.17
C PHE A 34 -2.45 -20.77 -5.13
N GLN A 35 -1.20 -20.35 -5.22
CA GLN A 35 -0.07 -21.26 -5.01
C GLN A 35 -0.18 -21.96 -3.64
N LEU A 36 -0.46 -21.19 -2.59
CA LEU A 36 -0.63 -21.76 -1.25
C LEU A 36 -1.85 -22.69 -1.15
N LEU A 37 -3.00 -22.28 -1.71
CA LEU A 37 -4.23 -23.06 -1.69
C LEU A 37 -4.08 -24.37 -2.46
N VAL A 38 -3.54 -24.33 -3.67
CA VAL A 38 -3.30 -25.50 -4.51
C VAL A 38 -2.34 -26.49 -3.84
N CYS A 39 -1.25 -26.01 -3.26
CA CYS A 39 -0.31 -26.86 -2.51
C CYS A 39 -0.97 -27.48 -1.26
N PHE A 40 -1.83 -26.75 -0.56
CA PHE A 40 -2.57 -27.24 0.58
C PHE A 40 -3.59 -28.31 0.17
N ALA A 41 -4.43 -28.01 -0.82
CA ALA A 41 -5.45 -28.90 -1.33
C ALA A 41 -4.86 -30.21 -1.86
N ALA A 42 -3.80 -30.15 -2.66
CA ALA A 42 -3.11 -31.30 -3.22
C ALA A 42 -2.60 -32.24 -2.11
N ARG A 43 -1.99 -31.70 -1.05
CA ARG A 43 -1.57 -32.48 0.13
C ARG A 43 -2.74 -33.06 0.90
N ARG A 44 -3.79 -32.27 1.12
CA ARG A 44 -4.96 -32.69 1.91
C ARG A 44 -5.73 -33.82 1.23
N LEU A 45 -5.84 -33.77 -0.10
CA LEU A 45 -6.57 -34.74 -0.92
C LEU A 45 -5.69 -35.88 -1.44
N ASN A 46 -4.37 -35.83 -1.18
CA ASN A 46 -3.38 -36.77 -1.68
C ASN A 46 -3.41 -36.96 -3.21
N VAL A 47 -3.51 -35.83 -3.94
CA VAL A 47 -3.49 -35.79 -5.40
C VAL A 47 -2.40 -34.83 -5.91
N LYS A 48 -2.00 -34.97 -7.18
CA LYS A 48 -1.06 -34.00 -7.76
C LYS A 48 -1.77 -32.66 -8.01
N PRO A 49 -1.09 -31.51 -7.89
CA PRO A 49 -1.68 -30.19 -8.14
C PRO A 49 -2.40 -30.07 -9.51
N CYS A 50 -1.89 -30.73 -10.54
CA CYS A 50 -2.48 -30.71 -11.88
C CYS A 50 -3.77 -31.56 -12.02
N GLN A 51 -4.05 -32.40 -11.05
CA GLN A 51 -5.22 -33.28 -11.01
C GLN A 51 -6.35 -32.69 -10.14
N LEU A 52 -6.13 -31.53 -9.54
CA LEU A 52 -7.17 -30.86 -8.76
C LEU A 52 -8.33 -30.41 -9.64
N GLU A 53 -9.52 -30.60 -9.13
CA GLU A 53 -10.78 -30.21 -9.73
C GLU A 53 -11.44 -29.07 -8.94
N ILE A 54 -12.25 -28.28 -9.64
CA ILE A 54 -12.93 -27.12 -9.04
C ILE A 54 -13.87 -27.58 -7.92
N GLU A 55 -14.58 -28.67 -8.12
CA GLU A 55 -15.55 -29.23 -7.18
C GLU A 55 -14.90 -29.65 -5.86
N GLN A 56 -13.59 -29.95 -5.85
CA GLN A 56 -12.83 -30.32 -4.66
C GLN A 56 -12.48 -29.10 -3.81
N LEU A 57 -12.51 -27.89 -4.36
CA LEU A 57 -12.25 -26.64 -3.62
C LEU A 57 -13.53 -26.14 -2.92
N ASP A 58 -14.16 -26.99 -2.13
CA ASP A 58 -15.40 -26.67 -1.43
C ASP A 58 -15.18 -25.71 -0.22
N ALA A 59 -16.26 -25.23 0.38
CA ALA A 59 -16.20 -24.32 1.51
C ALA A 59 -15.49 -24.92 2.75
N PRO A 60 -15.70 -26.20 3.14
CA PRO A 60 -14.92 -26.87 4.20
C PRO A 60 -13.41 -26.85 3.93
N LEU A 61 -12.97 -27.21 2.73
CA LEU A 61 -11.54 -27.20 2.37
C LEU A 61 -10.95 -25.79 2.41
N VAL A 62 -11.69 -24.80 1.94
CA VAL A 62 -11.26 -23.39 2.02
C VAL A 62 -11.15 -22.94 3.49
N VAL A 63 -12.08 -23.31 4.36
CA VAL A 63 -11.99 -23.01 5.81
C VAL A 63 -10.78 -23.68 6.44
N ASP A 64 -10.50 -24.95 6.12
CA ASP A 64 -9.31 -25.66 6.63
C ASP A 64 -8.02 -25.01 6.11
N PHE A 65 -7.97 -24.59 4.86
CA PHE A 65 -6.85 -23.79 4.34
C PHE A 65 -6.66 -22.50 5.12
N LEU A 66 -7.72 -21.76 5.40
CA LEU A 66 -7.64 -20.51 6.15
C LEU A 66 -7.16 -20.74 7.60
N ARG A 67 -7.53 -21.85 8.23
CA ARG A 67 -7.00 -22.25 9.54
C ARG A 67 -5.51 -22.60 9.44
N TYR A 68 -5.12 -23.40 8.45
CA TYR A 68 -3.72 -23.76 8.20
C TYR A 68 -2.81 -22.55 8.06
N ILE A 69 -3.21 -21.53 7.29
CA ILE A 69 -2.37 -20.33 7.12
C ILE A 69 -2.25 -19.49 8.40
N GLU A 70 -3.22 -19.53 9.29
CA GLU A 70 -3.15 -18.85 10.59
C GLU A 70 -2.34 -19.65 11.61
N SER A 71 -2.62 -20.95 11.79
CA SER A 71 -2.01 -21.79 12.83
C SER A 71 -0.57 -22.17 12.50
N GLU A 72 -0.33 -22.73 11.32
CA GLU A 72 0.98 -23.26 10.96
C GLU A 72 1.90 -22.22 10.30
N ARG A 73 1.34 -21.32 9.48
CA ARG A 73 2.11 -20.26 8.84
C ARG A 73 2.13 -18.94 9.63
N ARG A 74 1.46 -18.89 10.77
CA ARG A 74 1.39 -17.73 11.68
C ARG A 74 0.99 -16.43 10.98
N ASN A 75 0.11 -16.51 10.00
CA ASN A 75 -0.37 -15.33 9.28
C ASN A 75 -1.37 -14.55 10.13
N SER A 76 -1.32 -13.22 10.02
CA SER A 76 -2.29 -12.34 10.68
C SER A 76 -3.70 -12.50 10.10
N PRO A 77 -4.76 -12.15 10.86
CA PRO A 77 -6.14 -12.11 10.37
C PRO A 77 -6.29 -11.27 9.09
N ARG A 78 -5.55 -10.18 8.97
CA ARG A 78 -5.52 -9.35 7.77
C ARG A 78 -4.99 -10.12 6.56
N THR A 79 -3.91 -10.86 6.72
CA THR A 79 -3.34 -11.69 5.65
C THR A 79 -4.30 -12.82 5.26
N ARG A 80 -4.91 -13.48 6.26
CA ARG A 80 -5.96 -14.48 6.04
C ARG A 80 -7.12 -13.91 5.19
N ASN A 81 -7.58 -12.72 5.51
CA ASN A 81 -8.66 -12.07 4.77
C ASN A 81 -8.26 -11.74 3.31
N VAL A 82 -7.01 -11.35 3.07
CA VAL A 82 -6.49 -11.16 1.70
C VAL A 82 -6.54 -12.49 0.90
N ARG A 83 -6.22 -13.63 1.53
CA ARG A 83 -6.30 -14.94 0.87
C ARG A 83 -7.75 -15.31 0.56
N LEU A 84 -8.66 -15.10 1.50
CA LEU A 84 -10.10 -15.32 1.28
C LEU A 84 -10.64 -14.41 0.16
N ALA A 85 -10.21 -13.15 0.09
CA ALA A 85 -10.61 -12.24 -0.97
C ALA A 85 -10.16 -12.72 -2.36
N ALA A 86 -8.97 -13.32 -2.47
CA ALA A 86 -8.51 -13.93 -3.71
C ALA A 86 -9.39 -15.12 -4.13
N VAL A 87 -9.72 -16.00 -3.18
CA VAL A 87 -10.62 -17.15 -3.42
C VAL A 87 -12.00 -16.68 -3.84
N ASN A 88 -12.60 -15.73 -3.12
CA ASN A 88 -13.90 -15.16 -3.48
C ASN A 88 -13.90 -14.53 -4.87
N SER A 89 -12.83 -13.84 -5.25
CA SER A 89 -12.70 -13.24 -6.58
C SER A 89 -12.66 -14.29 -7.69
N PHE A 90 -12.01 -15.42 -7.45
CA PHE A 90 -11.95 -16.53 -8.39
C PHE A 90 -13.30 -17.22 -8.54
N PHE A 91 -13.99 -17.52 -7.42
CA PHE A 91 -15.32 -18.15 -7.51
C PHE A 91 -16.34 -17.23 -8.17
N ARG A 92 -16.24 -15.90 -7.94
CA ARG A 92 -17.07 -14.94 -8.69
C ARG A 92 -16.77 -14.93 -10.19
N PHE A 93 -15.52 -15.15 -10.59
CA PHE A 93 -15.16 -15.33 -11.99
C PHE A 93 -15.72 -16.63 -12.59
N LEU A 94 -15.88 -17.69 -11.77
CA LEU A 94 -16.46 -18.96 -12.23
C LEU A 94 -17.98 -18.89 -12.40
N GLU A 95 -18.70 -18.09 -11.61
CA GLU A 95 -20.17 -18.07 -11.56
C GLU A 95 -20.84 -17.91 -12.93
N TYR A 96 -20.32 -17.05 -13.78
CA TYR A 96 -20.87 -16.84 -15.13
C TYR A 96 -20.27 -17.78 -16.19
N ARG A 97 -19.15 -18.43 -15.90
CA ARG A 97 -18.48 -19.35 -16.83
C ARG A 97 -18.87 -20.81 -16.60
N LEU A 98 -19.19 -21.15 -15.37
CA LEU A 98 -19.55 -22.49 -14.92
C LEU A 98 -20.77 -22.45 -13.99
N PRO A 99 -21.99 -22.41 -14.54
CA PRO A 99 -23.20 -22.37 -13.73
C PRO A 99 -23.34 -23.51 -12.71
N SER A 100 -22.72 -24.67 -12.99
CA SER A 100 -22.68 -25.81 -12.06
C SER A 100 -21.97 -25.49 -10.71
N CYS A 101 -21.13 -24.45 -10.66
CA CYS A 101 -20.39 -24.03 -9.46
C CYS A 101 -21.16 -23.00 -8.59
N LEU A 102 -22.38 -22.60 -8.96
CA LEU A 102 -23.10 -21.51 -8.26
C LEU A 102 -23.36 -21.82 -6.77
N ASP A 103 -23.79 -23.03 -6.42
CA ASP A 103 -24.02 -23.40 -5.02
C ASP A 103 -22.71 -23.41 -4.23
N GLN A 104 -21.65 -23.97 -4.81
CA GLN A 104 -20.32 -23.97 -4.21
C GLN A 104 -19.81 -22.54 -4.00
N SER A 105 -19.95 -21.67 -5.00
CA SER A 105 -19.58 -20.24 -4.90
C SER A 105 -20.32 -19.54 -3.76
N ARG A 106 -21.63 -19.73 -3.64
CA ARG A 106 -22.44 -19.16 -2.56
C ARG A 106 -21.93 -19.57 -1.19
N ARG A 107 -21.64 -20.86 -0.99
CA ARG A 107 -21.09 -21.39 0.29
C ARG A 107 -19.72 -20.78 0.60
N ILE A 108 -18.86 -20.60 -0.39
CA ILE A 108 -17.54 -19.98 -0.21
C ILE A 108 -17.68 -18.48 0.11
N HIS A 109 -18.56 -17.76 -0.56
CA HIS A 109 -18.83 -16.36 -0.28
C HIS A 109 -19.43 -16.12 1.11
N ALA A 110 -20.11 -17.11 1.67
CA ALA A 110 -20.62 -17.07 3.03
C ALA A 110 -19.54 -17.18 4.13
N ILE A 111 -18.28 -17.53 3.77
CA ILE A 111 -17.18 -17.60 4.74
C ILE A 111 -16.87 -16.19 5.25
N PRO A 112 -16.98 -15.93 6.57
CA PRO A 112 -16.82 -14.57 7.08
C PRO A 112 -15.36 -14.10 7.04
N MET A 113 -15.19 -12.81 6.76
CA MET A 113 -13.94 -12.11 7.03
C MET A 113 -13.76 -11.96 8.55
N LYS A 114 -12.54 -12.15 9.04
CA LYS A 114 -12.24 -11.88 10.45
C LYS A 114 -12.15 -10.37 10.68
N LYS A 115 -12.64 -9.93 11.82
CA LYS A 115 -12.36 -8.57 12.28
C LYS A 115 -10.85 -8.41 12.46
N THR A 116 -10.32 -7.30 12.01
CA THR A 116 -8.92 -6.93 12.20
C THR A 116 -8.88 -5.71 13.08
N ASP A 117 -8.09 -5.77 14.15
CA ASP A 117 -7.85 -4.57 14.94
C ASP A 117 -7.16 -3.52 14.05
N GLU A 118 -7.79 -2.38 13.90
CA GLU A 118 -7.14 -1.22 13.34
C GLU A 118 -6.25 -0.65 14.45
N ALA A 119 -4.95 -0.87 14.32
CA ALA A 119 -4.00 -0.20 15.19
C ALA A 119 -4.24 1.30 15.06
N LEU A 120 -4.47 1.97 16.19
CA LEU A 120 -4.56 3.43 16.22
C LEU A 120 -3.32 3.98 15.53
N ILE A 121 -3.53 4.68 14.43
CA ILE A 121 -2.44 5.32 13.69
C ILE A 121 -1.88 6.39 14.63
N GLY A 122 -0.67 6.18 15.12
CA GLY A 122 0.01 7.14 15.98
C GLY A 122 0.27 8.43 15.20
N TYR A 123 -0.46 9.48 15.52
CA TYR A 123 -0.23 10.79 14.90
C TYR A 123 1.07 11.41 15.44
N LEU A 124 1.86 11.99 14.53
CA LEU A 124 2.99 12.82 14.93
C LEU A 124 2.50 14.21 15.37
N THR A 125 3.10 14.78 16.39
CA THR A 125 2.84 16.18 16.73
C THR A 125 3.53 17.13 15.75
N ARG A 126 3.20 18.42 15.81
CA ARG A 126 3.85 19.43 14.98
C ARG A 126 5.34 19.50 15.25
N GLU A 127 5.73 19.40 16.50
CA GLU A 127 7.11 19.44 16.98
C GLU A 127 7.88 18.20 16.51
N GLU A 128 7.27 17.02 16.57
CA GLU A 128 7.87 15.77 16.07
C GLU A 128 8.11 15.81 14.56
N ILE A 129 7.14 16.34 13.81
CA ILE A 129 7.30 16.52 12.35
C ILE A 129 8.42 17.52 12.06
N GLN A 130 8.44 18.65 12.75
CA GLN A 130 9.48 19.66 12.54
C GLN A 130 10.88 19.10 12.87
N ALA A 131 10.99 18.34 13.96
CA ALA A 131 12.23 17.64 14.31
C ALA A 131 12.65 16.64 13.21
N LEU A 132 11.71 15.88 12.65
CA LEU A 132 11.96 14.92 11.57
C LEU A 132 12.40 15.63 10.28
N LEU A 133 11.73 16.70 9.87
CA LEU A 133 12.07 17.46 8.65
C LEU A 133 13.42 18.18 8.75
N ASN A 134 13.86 18.50 9.97
CA ASN A 134 15.15 19.14 10.25
C ASN A 134 16.28 18.13 10.57
N ALA A 135 15.97 16.84 10.70
CA ALA A 135 16.94 15.81 11.05
C ALA A 135 18.03 15.55 9.99
N PRO A 136 17.76 15.67 8.66
CA PRO A 136 18.82 15.48 7.67
C PRO A 136 19.89 16.57 7.72
N ASP A 137 21.18 16.17 7.69
CA ASP A 137 22.32 17.11 7.69
C ASP A 137 22.42 17.84 6.33
N PRO A 138 22.21 19.17 6.29
CA PRO A 138 22.22 19.93 5.05
C PRO A 138 23.61 20.09 4.42
N ARG A 139 24.69 19.69 5.11
CA ARG A 139 26.06 19.74 4.61
C ARG A 139 26.46 18.55 3.75
N THR A 140 25.64 17.51 3.73
CA THR A 140 25.87 16.29 2.94
C THR A 140 24.91 16.21 1.77
N GLU A 141 25.37 15.71 0.62
CA GLU A 141 24.52 15.50 -0.55
C GLU A 141 23.30 14.61 -0.22
N SER A 142 23.55 13.51 0.49
CA SER A 142 22.47 12.61 0.92
C SER A 142 21.47 13.29 1.87
N GLY A 143 21.95 14.15 2.76
CA GLY A 143 21.09 14.87 3.68
C GLY A 143 20.21 15.91 2.97
N VAL A 144 20.75 16.65 2.01
CA VAL A 144 19.95 17.58 1.18
C VAL A 144 18.88 16.83 0.40
N ARG A 145 19.22 15.67 -0.21
CA ARG A 145 18.26 14.79 -0.87
C ARG A 145 17.16 14.31 0.09
N ASP A 146 17.58 13.75 1.22
CA ASP A 146 16.69 13.15 2.21
C ASP A 146 15.73 14.22 2.78
N ARG A 147 16.23 15.45 3.01
CA ARG A 147 15.40 16.59 3.43
C ARG A 147 14.33 16.91 2.39
N ALA A 148 14.69 17.01 1.12
CA ALA A 148 13.74 17.26 0.04
C ALA A 148 12.69 16.14 -0.08
N MET A 149 13.09 14.87 0.06
CA MET A 149 12.18 13.72 0.06
C MET A 149 11.18 13.79 1.22
N LEU A 150 11.65 14.06 2.44
CA LEU A 150 10.80 14.14 3.64
C LEU A 150 9.82 15.32 3.54
N HIS A 151 10.28 16.50 3.13
CA HIS A 151 9.43 17.66 2.91
C HIS A 151 8.34 17.38 1.87
N LEU A 152 8.69 16.74 0.75
CA LEU A 152 7.74 16.44 -0.30
C LEU A 152 6.74 15.35 0.11
N ALA A 153 7.21 14.27 0.76
CA ALA A 153 6.35 13.21 1.29
C ALA A 153 5.31 13.76 2.27
N PHE A 154 5.73 14.68 3.13
CA PHE A 154 4.89 15.35 4.10
C PHE A 154 3.93 16.35 3.44
N ALA A 155 4.44 17.30 2.65
CA ALA A 155 3.62 18.40 2.10
C ALA A 155 2.58 17.94 1.08
N ALA A 156 2.93 16.97 0.24
CA ALA A 156 2.08 16.48 -0.83
C ALA A 156 1.29 15.20 -0.48
N GLY A 157 1.46 14.66 0.73
CA GLY A 157 0.77 13.44 1.17
C GLY A 157 0.96 12.26 0.22
N LEU A 158 2.17 12.09 -0.34
CA LEU A 158 2.45 11.09 -1.36
C LEU A 158 2.51 9.67 -0.79
N ARG A 159 2.01 8.71 -1.57
CA ARG A 159 2.36 7.31 -1.31
C ARG A 159 3.84 7.08 -1.58
N VAL A 160 4.46 6.10 -0.90
CA VAL A 160 5.89 5.77 -1.16
C VAL A 160 6.13 5.51 -2.63
N SER A 161 5.26 4.72 -3.28
CA SER A 161 5.39 4.42 -4.71
C SER A 161 5.29 5.67 -5.59
N GLU A 162 4.46 6.63 -5.24
CA GLU A 162 4.36 7.92 -5.93
C GLU A 162 5.65 8.72 -5.74
N LEU A 163 6.13 8.85 -4.51
CA LEU A 163 7.34 9.60 -4.18
C LEU A 163 8.59 9.09 -4.90
N ILE A 164 8.83 7.77 -4.86
CA ILE A 164 10.03 7.17 -5.45
C ILE A 164 9.99 7.10 -6.98
N SER A 165 8.80 7.13 -7.58
CA SER A 165 8.62 7.14 -9.04
C SER A 165 8.52 8.56 -9.64
N LEU A 166 8.65 9.60 -8.81
CA LEU A 166 8.67 10.97 -9.31
C LEU A 166 9.87 11.20 -10.21
N ARG A 167 9.63 11.86 -11.34
CA ARG A 167 10.66 12.21 -12.33
C ARG A 167 10.87 13.71 -12.37
N LEU A 168 11.97 14.12 -12.98
CA LEU A 168 12.31 15.53 -13.14
C LEU A 168 11.28 16.30 -13.99
N ASP A 169 10.65 15.62 -14.96
CA ASP A 169 9.62 16.20 -15.83
C ASP A 169 8.25 16.34 -15.16
N HIS A 170 8.05 15.73 -13.99
CA HIS A 170 6.86 15.90 -13.17
C HIS A 170 6.89 17.17 -12.30
N LEU A 171 8.03 17.82 -12.19
CA LEU A 171 8.20 19.04 -11.39
C LEU A 171 8.21 20.27 -12.28
N ASP A 172 7.48 21.32 -11.90
CA ASP A 172 7.71 22.65 -12.44
C ASP A 172 9.11 23.12 -12.03
N ARG A 173 10.07 22.96 -12.97
CA ARG A 173 11.49 23.16 -12.70
C ARG A 173 11.89 24.63 -12.51
N GLN A 174 11.10 25.56 -13.04
CA GLN A 174 11.41 26.99 -12.94
C GLN A 174 11.02 27.56 -11.58
N ALA A 175 9.76 27.38 -11.21
CA ALA A 175 9.24 27.92 -9.97
C ALA A 175 9.31 26.92 -8.79
N CYS A 176 9.41 25.62 -9.05
CA CYS A 176 9.17 24.54 -8.05
C CYS A 176 7.85 24.77 -7.30
N SER A 177 6.84 25.29 -8.00
CA SER A 177 5.56 25.70 -7.41
C SER A 177 4.56 24.55 -7.34
N SER A 178 4.71 23.56 -8.21
CA SER A 178 3.80 22.43 -8.31
C SER A 178 4.49 21.15 -8.74
N ILE A 179 3.84 20.02 -8.45
CA ILE A 179 4.28 18.71 -8.87
C ILE A 179 3.10 17.90 -9.44
N HIS A 180 3.35 17.24 -10.57
CA HIS A 180 2.42 16.31 -11.19
C HIS A 180 2.61 14.92 -10.60
N VAL A 181 1.52 14.29 -10.15
CA VAL A 181 1.54 12.98 -9.52
C VAL A 181 0.57 12.04 -10.21
N MET A 182 1.08 10.90 -10.65
CA MET A 182 0.26 9.80 -11.16
C MET A 182 -0.20 8.91 -10.00
N GLY A 183 -1.49 8.97 -9.69
CA GLY A 183 -2.09 8.18 -8.61
C GLY A 183 -2.60 6.80 -9.02
N LYS A 184 -3.21 6.08 -8.07
CA LYS A 184 -3.86 4.79 -8.32
C LYS A 184 -4.96 4.94 -9.38
N GLY A 185 -4.99 4.03 -10.35
CA GLY A 185 -5.96 4.07 -11.46
C GLY A 185 -5.65 5.09 -12.54
N ARG A 186 -4.37 5.52 -12.66
CA ARG A 186 -3.91 6.51 -13.65
C ARG A 186 -4.56 7.89 -13.52
N ARG A 187 -5.02 8.23 -12.32
CA ARG A 187 -5.53 9.57 -12.06
C ARG A 187 -4.37 10.53 -11.84
N GLU A 188 -4.25 11.51 -12.70
CA GLU A 188 -3.29 12.60 -12.56
C GLU A 188 -3.82 13.66 -11.61
N ARG A 189 -2.91 14.21 -10.82
CA ARG A 189 -3.19 15.37 -9.97
C ARG A 189 -1.99 16.28 -9.93
N VAL A 190 -2.25 17.58 -9.94
CA VAL A 190 -1.24 18.61 -9.71
C VAL A 190 -1.37 19.09 -8.28
N LEU A 191 -0.26 19.05 -7.54
CA LEU A 191 -0.23 19.46 -6.15
C LEU A 191 0.64 20.70 -6.02
N PRO A 192 0.13 21.80 -5.44
CA PRO A 192 0.91 22.98 -5.12
C PRO A 192 1.91 22.66 -4.02
N LEU A 193 3.09 23.26 -4.09
CA LEU A 193 4.16 23.06 -3.11
C LEU A 193 4.30 24.30 -2.22
N TRP A 194 4.43 24.07 -0.92
CA TRP A 194 4.70 25.14 0.05
C TRP A 194 6.12 25.69 -0.11
N LYS A 195 6.35 26.91 0.33
CA LYS A 195 7.62 27.62 0.20
C LYS A 195 8.81 26.81 0.74
N GLU A 196 8.65 26.17 1.89
CA GLU A 196 9.68 25.35 2.52
C GLU A 196 10.01 24.10 1.70
N THR A 197 8.98 23.45 1.14
CA THR A 197 9.15 22.27 0.28
C THR A 197 9.82 22.65 -1.02
N ALA A 198 9.39 23.76 -1.63
CA ALA A 198 10.01 24.31 -2.84
C ALA A 198 11.48 24.70 -2.61
N ALA A 199 11.82 25.27 -1.43
CA ALA A 199 13.19 25.60 -1.06
C ALA A 199 14.06 24.35 -0.92
N ALA A 200 13.56 23.31 -0.24
CA ALA A 200 14.26 22.05 -0.09
C ALA A 200 14.49 21.36 -1.46
N LEU A 201 13.51 21.39 -2.34
CA LEU A 201 13.64 20.84 -3.70
C LEU A 201 14.64 21.63 -4.54
N ARG A 202 14.63 22.96 -4.52
CA ARG A 202 15.63 23.78 -5.22
C ARG A 202 17.05 23.48 -4.72
N ALA A 203 17.24 23.37 -3.41
CA ALA A 203 18.53 23.00 -2.84
C ALA A 203 19.02 21.63 -3.34
N TRP A 204 18.11 20.65 -3.41
CA TRP A 204 18.44 19.34 -3.96
C TRP A 204 18.76 19.42 -5.46
N LEU A 205 17.94 20.08 -6.26
CA LEU A 205 18.14 20.19 -7.72
C LEU A 205 19.46 20.88 -8.08
N ALA A 206 19.95 21.79 -7.24
CA ALA A 206 21.21 22.49 -7.45
C ALA A 206 22.42 21.55 -7.38
N ILE A 207 22.38 20.54 -6.52
CA ILE A 207 23.50 19.59 -6.29
C ILE A 207 23.24 18.18 -6.83
N ARG A 208 22.03 17.91 -7.33
CA ARG A 208 21.65 16.59 -7.80
C ARG A 208 22.58 16.11 -8.93
N PRO A 209 23.16 14.88 -8.82
CA PRO A 209 24.03 14.36 -9.85
C PRO A 209 23.31 14.24 -11.22
N ARG A 210 24.03 14.68 -12.28
CA ARG A 210 23.55 14.59 -13.67
C ARG A 210 23.99 13.26 -14.30
N ASN A 211 23.54 12.15 -13.71
CA ASN A 211 23.96 10.79 -14.07
C ASN A 211 22.99 10.08 -15.04
N GLY A 212 22.10 10.82 -15.72
CA GLY A 212 21.13 10.25 -16.65
C GLY A 212 19.90 9.60 -16.00
N CYS A 213 19.87 9.47 -14.66
CA CYS A 213 18.71 8.93 -13.95
C CYS A 213 17.53 9.92 -14.04
N PRO A 214 16.38 9.54 -14.62
CA PRO A 214 15.25 10.46 -14.80
C PRO A 214 14.47 10.72 -13.51
N GLU A 215 14.60 9.86 -12.50
CA GLU A 215 13.91 9.99 -11.23
C GLU A 215 14.39 11.20 -10.45
N LEU A 216 13.46 11.88 -9.78
CA LEU A 216 13.76 13.07 -8.98
C LEU A 216 14.74 12.78 -7.85
N PHE A 217 14.63 11.59 -7.23
CA PHE A 217 15.44 11.15 -6.10
C PHE A 217 16.18 9.84 -6.39
N PRO A 218 17.35 9.87 -7.04
CA PRO A 218 18.19 8.68 -7.18
C PRO A 218 18.74 8.23 -5.83
N ASN A 219 19.04 6.93 -5.72
CA ASN A 219 19.78 6.37 -4.59
C ASN A 219 21.29 6.70 -4.68
N ALA A 220 22.08 6.28 -3.68
CA ALA A 220 23.53 6.55 -3.65
C ALA A 220 24.31 5.91 -4.84
N ALA A 221 23.73 4.89 -5.49
CA ALA A 221 24.30 4.28 -6.69
C ALA A 221 23.83 4.94 -8.00
N GLY A 222 23.14 6.09 -7.91
CA GLY A 222 22.62 6.81 -9.07
C GLY A 222 21.44 6.16 -9.77
N ARG A 223 20.78 5.18 -9.16
CA ARG A 223 19.62 4.45 -9.69
C ARG A 223 18.33 4.88 -8.99
N ALA A 224 17.18 4.49 -9.53
CA ALA A 224 15.89 4.72 -8.92
C ALA A 224 15.86 4.31 -7.44
N MET A 225 15.26 5.13 -6.59
CA MET A 225 15.05 4.84 -5.17
C MET A 225 14.07 3.68 -5.03
N THR A 226 14.34 2.76 -4.11
CA THR A 226 13.40 1.69 -3.77
C THR A 226 12.52 2.06 -2.58
N ARG A 227 11.40 1.34 -2.41
CA ARG A 227 10.53 1.52 -1.25
C ARG A 227 11.29 1.28 0.06
N SER A 228 12.03 0.18 0.16
CA SER A 228 12.85 -0.13 1.33
C SER A 228 13.96 0.89 1.55
N GLY A 229 14.51 1.47 0.47
CA GLY A 229 15.47 2.57 0.56
C GLY A 229 14.89 3.81 1.23
N PHE A 230 13.67 4.22 0.85
CA PHE A 230 13.00 5.35 1.51
C PHE A 230 12.59 5.02 2.95
N GLU A 231 12.10 3.81 3.22
CA GLU A 231 11.77 3.36 4.58
C GLU A 231 13.01 3.39 5.49
N HIS A 232 14.19 3.00 4.97
CA HIS A 232 15.46 3.10 5.68
C HIS A 232 15.87 4.57 5.95
N ILE A 233 15.73 5.46 4.96
CA ILE A 233 15.96 6.90 5.10
C ILE A 233 15.08 7.47 6.22
N LEU A 234 13.79 7.16 6.19
CA LEU A 234 12.84 7.61 7.21
C LEU A 234 13.25 7.13 8.61
N ALA A 235 13.52 5.83 8.76
CA ALA A 235 13.94 5.24 10.04
C ALA A 235 15.23 5.90 10.57
N LYS A 236 16.24 6.11 9.71
CA LYS A 236 17.47 6.82 10.06
C LYS A 236 17.18 8.21 10.64
N HIS A 237 16.33 8.99 9.99
CA HIS A 237 16.04 10.36 10.41
C HIS A 237 15.09 10.42 11.61
N VAL A 238 14.26 9.42 11.85
CA VAL A 238 13.49 9.27 13.10
C VAL A 238 14.44 9.13 14.30
N VAL A 239 15.51 8.34 14.19
CA VAL A 239 16.52 8.19 15.25
C VAL A 239 17.23 9.53 15.54
N VAL A 240 17.53 10.30 14.49
CA VAL A 240 18.14 11.64 14.67
C VAL A 240 17.15 12.62 15.30
N ALA A 241 15.91 12.65 14.82
CA ALA A 241 14.85 13.50 15.35
C ALA A 241 14.55 13.20 16.83
N ALA A 242 14.66 11.95 17.25
CA ALA A 242 14.44 11.51 18.63
C ALA A 242 15.44 12.14 19.63
N LYS A 243 16.60 12.60 19.18
CA LYS A 243 17.58 13.33 20.03
C LYS A 243 17.05 14.71 20.42
N VAL A 244 16.22 15.33 19.59
CA VAL A 244 15.60 16.64 19.81
C VAL A 244 14.21 16.50 20.41
N GLN A 245 13.45 15.51 19.92
CA GLN A 245 12.06 15.24 20.32
C GLN A 245 11.90 13.76 20.72
N PRO A 246 12.20 13.38 21.99
CA PRO A 246 12.24 11.99 22.43
C PRO A 246 10.91 11.23 22.28
N SER A 247 9.78 11.93 22.26
CA SER A 247 8.45 11.32 22.12
C SER A 247 8.27 10.56 20.80
N ILE A 248 8.99 10.98 19.72
CA ILE A 248 8.91 10.32 18.41
C ILE A 248 9.46 8.89 18.45
N ALA A 249 10.42 8.59 19.35
CA ALA A 249 10.98 7.25 19.49
C ALA A 249 9.97 6.19 19.97
N ARG A 250 8.87 6.62 20.62
CA ARG A 250 7.81 5.75 21.10
C ARG A 250 6.76 5.43 20.02
N LYS A 251 6.89 6.04 18.83
CA LYS A 251 5.93 5.95 17.74
C LYS A 251 6.50 5.13 16.59
N HIS A 252 5.65 4.31 15.97
CA HIS A 252 6.02 3.60 14.75
C HIS A 252 5.84 4.52 13.54
N VAL A 253 6.87 5.30 13.23
CA VAL A 253 6.84 6.27 12.12
C VAL A 253 7.06 5.55 10.80
N THR A 254 6.00 5.47 10.01
CA THR A 254 6.01 4.88 8.66
C THR A 254 5.69 5.94 7.61
N PRO A 255 5.96 5.67 6.33
CA PRO A 255 5.53 6.56 5.25
C PRO A 255 4.00 6.83 5.25
N HIS A 256 3.20 5.86 5.70
CA HIS A 256 1.76 6.04 5.85
C HIS A 256 1.40 7.07 6.94
N VAL A 257 2.14 7.08 8.04
CA VAL A 257 1.93 8.06 9.13
C VAL A 257 2.19 9.48 8.62
N LEU A 258 3.27 9.70 7.84
CA LEU A 258 3.55 11.00 7.21
C LEU A 258 2.41 11.46 6.29
N ARG A 259 1.88 10.54 5.49
CA ARG A 259 0.78 10.83 4.57
C ARG A 259 -0.51 11.20 5.31
N HIS A 260 -0.92 10.44 6.33
CA HIS A 260 -2.15 10.71 7.08
C HIS A 260 -2.12 12.08 7.77
N TYR A 261 -0.97 12.49 8.26
CA TYR A 261 -0.83 13.83 8.83
C TYR A 261 -1.02 14.93 7.77
N ALA A 262 -0.51 14.74 6.55
CA ALA A 262 -0.71 15.67 5.46
C ALA A 262 -2.18 15.78 5.06
N GLU A 263 -2.89 14.66 4.96
CA GLU A 263 -4.32 14.61 4.64
C GLU A 263 -5.14 15.36 5.68
N PHE A 264 -4.79 15.23 6.96
CA PHE A 264 -5.48 15.91 8.07
C PHE A 264 -5.29 17.44 8.07
N ARG A 265 -4.13 17.96 7.58
CA ARG A 265 -3.85 19.40 7.50
C ARG A 265 -4.43 20.10 6.26
N ILE A 266 -4.67 19.35 5.19
CA ILE A 266 -5.22 19.88 3.94
C ILE A 266 -6.75 20.04 4.04
N MET A 267 -7.41 19.38 5.01
CA MET A 267 -8.82 19.60 5.25
C MET A 267 -9.06 20.98 5.91
N PRO A 268 -9.98 21.79 5.37
CA PRO A 268 -10.42 23.02 6.04
C PRO A 268 -10.88 22.71 7.47
N SER A 269 -10.66 23.64 8.37
CA SER A 269 -10.99 23.53 9.81
C SER A 269 -12.45 23.13 10.09
N ASP A 270 -13.34 23.31 9.13
CA ASP A 270 -14.78 23.07 9.21
C ASP A 270 -15.20 21.63 8.86
N LEU A 271 -14.26 20.78 8.40
CA LEU A 271 -14.47 19.36 8.08
C LEU A 271 -13.66 18.44 9.01
N ARG A 272 -13.70 18.68 10.30
CA ARG A 272 -13.27 17.69 11.28
C ARG A 272 -14.30 16.57 11.35
N ILE A 273 -14.14 15.53 10.53
CA ILE A 273 -14.86 14.29 10.73
C ILE A 273 -14.33 13.70 12.03
N VAL A 274 -15.10 13.89 13.09
CA VAL A 274 -15.01 13.10 14.32
C VAL A 274 -15.10 11.64 13.88
N SER A 275 -14.11 10.82 14.24
CA SER A 275 -14.11 9.39 13.96
C SER A 275 -15.44 8.83 14.46
N THR A 276 -16.18 8.22 13.56
CA THR A 276 -17.46 7.59 13.82
C THR A 276 -17.31 6.42 14.77
N GLY A 277 -17.53 6.73 16.03
CA GLY A 277 -17.87 5.84 17.10
C GLY A 277 -18.65 6.64 18.13
N ASP A 278 -19.96 6.77 17.96
CA ASP A 278 -20.95 7.48 18.76
C ASP A 278 -21.43 8.81 18.15
N ALA A 279 -22.48 8.71 17.35
CA ALA A 279 -23.58 9.67 17.31
C ALA A 279 -24.65 9.26 16.28
N LEU A 280 -25.45 8.28 16.60
CA LEU A 280 -26.85 8.28 16.25
C LEU A 280 -27.55 8.70 17.53
N ILE A 281 -28.04 9.91 17.60
CA ILE A 281 -29.23 10.38 18.33
C ILE A 281 -29.19 11.92 18.34
N GLN A 282 -30.24 12.47 17.79
CA GLN A 282 -30.76 13.85 17.87
C GLN A 282 -30.54 14.72 16.61
N ALA A 283 -31.44 14.54 15.69
CA ALA A 283 -32.00 15.60 14.87
C ALA A 283 -33.51 15.45 14.92
N ASP A 284 -34.10 16.08 15.93
CA ASP A 284 -35.50 16.55 15.90
C ASP A 284 -35.65 17.74 16.84
N SER A 285 -36.40 18.73 16.37
CA SER A 285 -36.90 19.95 17.08
C SER A 285 -36.01 21.20 16.96
N ALA A 286 -36.22 21.99 15.95
CA ALA A 286 -36.83 23.33 15.97
C ALA A 286 -36.83 23.97 14.59
#